data_c716fef6a51dc96ead8726a1f43951e9
#
_entry.id   c716fef6a51dc96ead8726a1f43951e9
#
_cell.length_a   1.000
_cell.length_b   1.000
_cell.length_c   1.000
_cell.angle_alpha   90.00
_cell.angle_beta   90.00
_cell.angle_gamma   90.00
#
_symmetry.space_group_name_H-M   'P 1'
#
loop_
_entity.id
_entity.type
_entity.pdbx_description
1 polymer ?
#
loop_
_entity_poly.entity_id
_entity_poly.type
_entity_poly.pdbx_seq_one_letter_code
_entity_poly.pdbx_strand_id
1 'polypeptide(L)'
;MRSMLVSVLLMLGACSSAPTTNEIDSADFGLDVSEEACLAVATPFIREQMGDPESTVFQNLKCYRGWEGNVPAVGVKATYGHRFAGEVDSKGAIRRYTGFTPFSGIVRDDGEGPRVVRYCITSATDDYRFCIPSMVDE
;
A
#
# COMPACT_ATOMS: atom_id res chain seq x y z
N MET A 1 49.17 19.45 23.81
CA MET A 1 48.65 18.31 23.07
C MET A 1 47.13 18.38 23.11
N ARG A 2 46.50 18.81 22.02
CA ARG A 2 45.05 18.89 21.94
C ARG A 2 44.55 17.67 21.19
N SER A 3 43.89 16.75 21.89
CA SER A 3 43.14 15.64 21.29
C SER A 3 41.94 16.18 20.56
N MET A 4 41.93 16.12 19.25
CA MET A 4 40.74 16.27 18.45
C MET A 4 39.95 14.96 18.51
N LEU A 5 38.87 14.97 19.26
CA LEU A 5 37.81 13.97 19.17
C LEU A 5 37.02 14.23 17.87
N VAL A 6 37.30 13.42 16.87
CA VAL A 6 36.47 13.37 15.66
C VAL A 6 35.20 12.61 16.04
N SER A 7 34.13 13.34 16.29
CA SER A 7 32.79 12.77 16.38
C SER A 7 32.36 12.31 15.00
N VAL A 8 32.49 10.99 14.77
CA VAL A 8 31.84 10.35 13.62
C VAL A 8 30.35 10.30 13.91
N LEU A 9 29.64 11.27 13.36
CA LEU A 9 28.18 11.24 13.33
C LEU A 9 27.79 10.14 12.33
N LEU A 10 27.47 8.94 12.85
CA LEU A 10 26.77 7.93 12.07
C LEU A 10 25.39 8.50 11.76
N MET A 11 25.25 9.09 10.59
CA MET A 11 23.95 9.31 9.98
C MET A 11 23.39 7.93 9.64
N LEU A 12 22.61 7.37 10.55
CA LEU A 12 21.65 6.33 10.21
C LEU A 12 20.65 6.97 9.24
N GLY A 13 20.99 6.91 7.98
CA GLY A 13 20.07 7.28 6.92
C GLY A 13 18.83 6.42 7.10
N ALA A 14 17.72 7.04 7.52
CA ALA A 14 16.43 6.41 7.45
C ALA A 14 16.31 5.85 6.02
N CYS A 15 16.06 4.54 5.89
CA CYS A 15 15.76 3.93 4.60
C CYS A 15 14.45 4.55 4.12
N SER A 16 14.54 5.70 3.44
CA SER A 16 13.41 6.29 2.75
C SER A 16 13.03 5.31 1.65
N SER A 17 11.87 4.68 1.78
CA SER A 17 11.33 3.77 0.80
C SER A 17 10.62 4.49 -0.36
N ALA A 18 10.74 5.81 -0.45
CA ALA A 18 10.14 6.57 -1.54
C ALA A 18 11.00 6.47 -2.81
N PRO A 19 10.39 6.28 -3.99
CA PRO A 19 11.08 6.41 -5.26
C PRO A 19 11.59 7.83 -5.46
N THR A 20 12.66 7.97 -6.23
CA THR A 20 13.18 9.29 -6.63
C THR A 20 12.22 9.99 -7.59
N THR A 21 12.33 11.32 -7.70
CA THR A 21 11.54 12.10 -8.66
C THR A 21 11.71 11.57 -10.09
N ASN A 22 12.94 11.24 -10.48
CA ASN A 22 13.21 10.69 -11.83
C ASN A 22 12.54 9.33 -12.05
N GLU A 23 12.50 8.47 -11.03
CA GLU A 23 11.81 7.18 -11.11
C GLU A 23 10.31 7.38 -11.26
N ILE A 24 9.72 8.31 -10.51
CA ILE A 24 8.29 8.64 -10.62
C ILE A 24 7.97 9.23 -11.99
N ASP A 25 8.77 10.18 -12.47
CA ASP A 25 8.54 10.87 -13.74
C ASP A 25 8.66 9.93 -14.95
N SER A 26 9.49 8.90 -14.85
CA SER A 26 9.69 7.90 -15.91
C SER A 26 8.84 6.64 -15.74
N ALA A 27 8.07 6.53 -14.66
CA ALA A 27 7.30 5.34 -14.36
C ALA A 27 6.08 5.17 -15.28
N ASP A 28 5.77 3.93 -15.56
CA ASP A 28 4.54 3.54 -16.25
C ASP A 28 3.44 3.28 -15.22
N PHE A 29 2.44 4.13 -15.20
CA PHE A 29 1.27 4.02 -14.32
C PHE A 29 0.11 3.23 -14.94
N GLY A 30 0.27 2.74 -16.18
CA GLY A 30 -0.83 2.18 -16.96
C GLY A 30 -1.74 3.28 -17.55
N LEU A 31 -2.89 2.86 -18.05
CA LEU A 31 -3.89 3.79 -18.55
C LEU A 31 -4.51 4.59 -17.39
N ASP A 32 -5.04 5.76 -17.72
CA ASP A 32 -5.68 6.61 -16.72
C ASP A 32 -6.97 5.97 -16.19
N VAL A 33 -7.12 5.98 -14.87
CA VAL A 33 -8.28 5.44 -14.17
C VAL A 33 -8.85 6.52 -13.27
N SER A 34 -10.13 6.82 -13.39
CA SER A 34 -10.77 7.78 -12.49
C SER A 34 -10.81 7.26 -11.05
N GLU A 35 -10.92 8.17 -10.08
CA GLU A 35 -11.08 7.78 -8.67
C GLU A 35 -12.28 6.85 -8.48
N GLU A 36 -13.41 7.18 -9.09
CA GLU A 36 -14.62 6.38 -9.03
C GLU A 36 -14.40 4.95 -9.57
N ALA A 37 -13.80 4.83 -10.74
CA ALA A 37 -13.52 3.53 -11.37
C ALA A 37 -12.49 2.72 -10.54
N CYS A 38 -11.49 3.38 -10.00
CA CYS A 38 -10.50 2.77 -9.12
C CYS A 38 -11.16 2.18 -7.86
N LEU A 39 -11.96 2.97 -7.17
CA LEU A 39 -12.65 2.53 -5.95
C LEU A 39 -13.72 1.48 -6.23
N ALA A 40 -14.37 1.53 -7.39
CA ALA A 40 -15.33 0.52 -7.82
C ALA A 40 -14.69 -0.87 -8.02
N VAL A 41 -13.41 -0.93 -8.31
CA VAL A 41 -12.63 -2.17 -8.40
C VAL A 41 -12.02 -2.55 -7.05
N ALA A 42 -11.46 -1.59 -6.34
CA ALA A 42 -10.73 -1.83 -5.09
C ALA A 42 -11.63 -2.27 -3.93
N THR A 43 -12.78 -1.64 -3.74
CA THR A 43 -13.63 -1.91 -2.58
C THR A 43 -14.24 -3.31 -2.59
N PRO A 44 -14.81 -3.84 -3.69
CA PRO A 44 -15.26 -5.23 -3.72
C PRO A 44 -14.13 -6.22 -3.50
N PHE A 45 -12.94 -5.91 -4.05
CA PHE A 45 -11.77 -6.75 -3.89
C PHE A 45 -11.34 -6.86 -2.42
N ILE A 46 -11.21 -5.73 -1.71
CA ILE A 46 -10.86 -5.72 -0.28
C ILE A 46 -11.94 -6.39 0.57
N ARG A 47 -13.21 -6.17 0.24
CA ARG A 47 -14.33 -6.82 0.91
C ARG A 47 -14.22 -8.34 0.93
N GLU A 48 -13.84 -8.94 -0.20
CA GLU A 48 -13.65 -10.38 -0.32
C GLU A 48 -12.46 -10.92 0.48
N GLN A 49 -11.50 -10.06 0.84
CA GLN A 49 -10.38 -10.45 1.69
C GLN A 49 -10.72 -10.45 3.18
N MET A 50 -11.87 -9.90 3.57
CA MET A 50 -12.29 -9.82 4.96
C MET A 50 -12.96 -11.13 5.41
N GLY A 51 -12.90 -11.39 6.72
CA GLY A 51 -13.48 -12.61 7.30
C GLY A 51 -15.00 -12.72 7.18
N ASP A 52 -15.70 -11.58 7.14
CA ASP A 52 -17.13 -11.49 6.89
C ASP A 52 -17.38 -10.37 5.86
N PRO A 53 -17.40 -10.71 4.57
CA PRO A 53 -17.59 -9.73 3.50
C PRO A 53 -18.89 -8.94 3.61
N GLU A 54 -19.97 -9.57 4.03
CA GLU A 54 -21.30 -8.92 4.11
C GLU A 54 -21.36 -7.82 5.18
N SER A 55 -20.61 -7.97 6.28
CA SER A 55 -20.55 -6.97 7.34
C SER A 55 -19.53 -5.86 7.08
N THR A 56 -18.73 -5.99 6.03
CA THR A 56 -17.61 -5.10 5.76
C THR A 56 -18.07 -3.68 5.47
N VAL A 57 -17.47 -2.72 6.17
CA VAL A 57 -17.70 -1.29 6.02
C VAL A 57 -16.39 -0.57 5.77
N PHE A 58 -16.46 0.53 5.03
CA PHE A 58 -15.31 1.33 4.64
C PHE A 58 -15.49 2.78 5.07
N GLN A 59 -14.37 3.46 5.30
CA GLN A 59 -14.34 4.91 5.49
C GLN A 59 -13.05 5.51 4.95
N ASN A 60 -13.04 6.82 4.72
CA ASN A 60 -11.88 7.58 4.26
C ASN A 60 -11.26 7.06 2.96
N LEU A 61 -12.11 6.61 2.04
CA LEU A 61 -11.70 6.07 0.76
C LEU A 61 -11.14 7.16 -0.15
N LYS A 62 -10.01 6.86 -0.79
CA LYS A 62 -9.40 7.71 -1.82
C LYS A 62 -8.64 6.86 -2.82
N CYS A 63 -8.51 7.38 -4.04
CA CYS A 63 -7.64 6.82 -5.06
C CYS A 63 -7.00 7.96 -5.86
N TYR A 64 -5.72 7.85 -6.10
CA TYR A 64 -4.94 8.82 -6.85
C TYR A 64 -3.76 8.14 -7.54
N ARG A 65 -3.26 8.74 -8.58
CA ARG A 65 -2.05 8.27 -9.25
C ARG A 65 -0.89 8.22 -8.27
N GLY A 66 -0.27 7.06 -8.11
CA GLY A 66 0.75 6.87 -7.10
C GLY A 66 1.44 5.52 -7.18
N TRP A 67 2.08 5.15 -6.11
CA TRP A 67 2.90 3.96 -6.00
C TRP A 67 2.75 3.31 -4.63
N GLU A 68 3.10 2.04 -4.58
CA GLU A 68 3.12 1.24 -3.36
C GLU A 68 4.38 0.38 -3.33
N GLY A 69 4.94 0.17 -2.15
CA GLY A 69 6.19 -0.57 -1.97
C GLY A 69 7.41 0.32 -2.22
N ASN A 70 8.48 -0.23 -2.69
CA ASN A 70 9.80 0.34 -2.89
C ASN A 70 10.72 0.16 -1.68
N VAL A 71 11.50 -0.91 -1.71
CA VAL A 71 12.53 -1.19 -0.71
C VAL A 71 13.86 -1.43 -1.45
N PRO A 72 14.57 -0.37 -1.86
CA PRO A 72 15.78 -0.47 -2.67
C PRO A 72 16.88 -1.30 -2.03
N ALA A 73 16.97 -1.30 -0.69
CA ALA A 73 17.96 -2.05 0.06
C ALA A 73 17.90 -3.58 -0.17
N VAL A 74 16.74 -4.09 -0.55
CA VAL A 74 16.50 -5.52 -0.87
C VAL A 74 16.07 -5.74 -2.31
N GLY A 75 16.23 -4.74 -3.17
CA GLY A 75 15.94 -4.82 -4.60
C GLY A 75 14.46 -4.77 -4.98
N VAL A 76 13.59 -4.46 -4.04
CA VAL A 76 12.15 -4.35 -4.30
C VAL A 76 11.82 -2.99 -4.91
N LYS A 77 11.25 -3.00 -6.12
CA LYS A 77 10.81 -1.80 -6.82
C LYS A 77 9.36 -1.47 -6.46
N ALA A 78 9.05 -0.15 -6.52
CA ALA A 78 7.67 0.31 -6.36
C ALA A 78 6.76 -0.26 -7.46
N THR A 79 5.52 -0.54 -7.09
CA THR A 79 4.43 -0.81 -8.03
C THR A 79 3.72 0.50 -8.31
N TYR A 80 3.66 0.91 -9.56
CA TYR A 80 3.01 2.15 -9.99
C TYR A 80 1.63 1.90 -10.57
N GLY A 81 0.75 2.84 -10.39
CA GLY A 81 -0.61 2.80 -10.89
C GLY A 81 -1.49 3.84 -10.20
N HIS A 82 -2.73 3.47 -9.90
CA HIS A 82 -3.64 4.29 -9.10
C HIS A 82 -3.71 3.69 -7.70
N ARG A 83 -3.19 4.45 -6.74
CA ARG A 83 -3.11 4.02 -5.35
C ARG A 83 -4.44 4.28 -4.66
N PHE A 84 -5.11 3.21 -4.27
CA PHE A 84 -6.26 3.29 -3.38
C PHE A 84 -5.82 3.17 -1.93
N ALA A 85 -6.53 3.85 -1.06
CA ALA A 85 -6.32 3.77 0.39
C ALA A 85 -7.61 4.08 1.13
N GLY A 86 -7.70 3.61 2.35
CA GLY A 86 -8.81 3.84 3.23
C GLY A 86 -8.69 3.03 4.50
N GLU A 87 -9.79 2.90 5.18
CA GLU A 87 -9.91 2.10 6.38
C GLU A 87 -11.09 1.13 6.23
N VAL A 88 -10.94 -0.06 6.76
CA VAL A 88 -11.92 -1.15 6.65
C VAL A 88 -12.15 -1.79 8.01
N ASP A 89 -13.39 -2.16 8.27
CA ASP A 89 -13.79 -2.96 9.41
C ASP A 89 -14.79 -4.03 8.98
N SER A 90 -14.75 -5.15 9.63
CA SER A 90 -15.73 -6.23 9.45
C SER A 90 -15.94 -6.96 10.77
N LYS A 91 -17.06 -7.67 10.88
CA LYS A 91 -17.31 -8.53 12.04
C LYS A 91 -16.36 -9.72 12.01
N GLY A 92 -15.67 -9.94 13.13
CA GLY A 92 -14.81 -11.10 13.32
C GLY A 92 -15.58 -12.36 13.71
N ALA A 93 -14.85 -13.41 14.12
CA ALA A 93 -15.41 -14.70 14.52
C ALA A 93 -16.45 -14.61 15.65
N ILE A 94 -16.37 -13.59 16.50
CA ILE A 94 -17.33 -13.31 17.58
C ILE A 94 -18.48 -12.41 17.14
N ARG A 95 -18.65 -12.17 15.84
CA ARG A 95 -19.67 -11.31 15.23
C ARG A 95 -19.71 -9.88 15.77
N ARG A 96 -18.55 -9.32 16.06
CA ARG A 96 -18.38 -7.93 16.49
C ARG A 96 -17.37 -7.23 15.58
N TYR A 97 -17.60 -5.94 15.36
CA TYR A 97 -16.60 -5.07 14.76
C TYR A 97 -15.42 -4.89 15.72
N THR A 98 -14.22 -4.98 15.19
CA THR A 98 -12.97 -4.89 15.97
C THR A 98 -12.28 -3.55 15.84
N GLY A 99 -12.80 -2.66 14.99
CA GLY A 99 -12.27 -1.36 14.70
C GLY A 99 -11.72 -1.25 13.28
N PHE A 100 -11.67 -0.03 12.77
CA PHE A 100 -11.14 0.24 11.45
C PHE A 100 -9.64 0.03 11.39
N THR A 101 -9.18 -0.64 10.34
CA THR A 101 -7.77 -0.85 10.05
C THR A 101 -7.42 -0.26 8.69
N PRO A 102 -6.19 0.32 8.53
CA PRO A 102 -5.75 0.85 7.25
C PRO A 102 -5.59 -0.24 6.20
N PHE A 103 -5.95 0.08 4.98
CA PHE A 103 -5.59 -0.70 3.81
C PHE A 103 -5.12 0.21 2.68
N SER A 104 -4.36 -0.34 1.77
CA SER A 104 -3.92 0.35 0.57
C SER A 104 -3.60 -0.65 -0.54
N GLY A 105 -3.42 -0.16 -1.74
CA GLY A 105 -3.00 -0.98 -2.85
C GLY A 105 -2.93 -0.20 -4.15
N ILE A 106 -2.73 -0.93 -5.23
CA ILE A 106 -2.60 -0.38 -6.58
C ILE A 106 -3.62 -1.02 -7.50
N VAL A 107 -4.35 -0.18 -8.20
CA VAL A 107 -5.16 -0.53 -9.37
C VAL A 107 -4.40 -0.10 -10.63
N ARG A 108 -4.29 -0.98 -11.60
CA ARG A 108 -3.74 -0.68 -12.93
C ARG A 108 -4.71 -1.09 -14.02
N ASP A 109 -4.69 -0.32 -15.08
CA ASP A 109 -5.31 -0.68 -16.36
C ASP A 109 -4.22 -0.72 -17.42
N ASP A 110 -3.91 -1.91 -17.90
CA ASP A 110 -2.91 -2.14 -18.94
C ASP A 110 -3.56 -2.46 -20.31
N GLY A 111 -4.85 -2.11 -20.47
CA GLY A 111 -5.62 -2.29 -21.70
C GLY A 111 -6.77 -3.29 -21.62
N GLU A 112 -6.88 -4.03 -20.52
CA GLU A 112 -7.94 -5.04 -20.28
C GLU A 112 -8.92 -4.63 -19.17
N GLY A 113 -8.89 -3.37 -18.79
CA GLY A 113 -9.68 -2.80 -17.70
C GLY A 113 -8.93 -2.70 -16.38
N PRO A 114 -9.43 -1.88 -15.45
CA PRO A 114 -8.80 -1.69 -14.15
C PRO A 114 -8.85 -2.97 -13.32
N ARG A 115 -7.74 -3.30 -12.66
CA ARG A 115 -7.64 -4.44 -11.76
C ARG A 115 -6.70 -4.14 -10.60
N VAL A 116 -6.92 -4.80 -9.46
CA VAL A 116 -5.99 -4.73 -8.33
C VAL A 116 -4.77 -5.58 -8.65
N VAL A 117 -3.59 -4.98 -8.59
CA VAL A 117 -2.31 -5.65 -8.83
C VAL A 117 -1.49 -5.83 -7.55
N ARG A 118 -1.79 -5.05 -6.53
CA ARG A 118 -1.16 -5.12 -5.22
C ARG A 118 -2.10 -4.59 -4.15
N TYR A 119 -2.08 -5.19 -2.97
CA TYR A 119 -2.80 -4.66 -1.81
C TYR A 119 -2.11 -4.99 -0.50
N CYS A 120 -2.34 -4.15 0.50
CA CYS A 120 -1.86 -4.31 1.85
C CYS A 120 -2.99 -4.05 2.84
N ILE A 121 -3.12 -4.91 3.84
CA ILE A 121 -4.08 -4.73 4.95
C ILE A 121 -3.29 -4.84 6.26
N THR A 122 -3.56 -3.94 7.20
CA THR A 122 -2.98 -4.01 8.54
C THR A 122 -3.85 -4.89 9.42
N SER A 123 -3.22 -5.81 10.14
CA SER A 123 -3.93 -6.61 11.15
C SER A 123 -4.39 -5.73 12.30
N ALA A 124 -5.62 -5.93 12.75
CA ALA A 124 -6.18 -5.21 13.89
C ALA A 124 -5.53 -5.59 15.24
N THR A 125 -4.84 -6.73 15.30
CA THR A 125 -4.32 -7.28 16.55
C THR A 125 -2.82 -7.08 16.77
N ASP A 126 -2.04 -6.95 15.67
CA ASP A 126 -0.59 -7.06 15.75
C ASP A 126 0.18 -5.90 15.12
N ASP A 127 -0.49 -4.86 14.65
CA ASP A 127 0.08 -3.80 13.80
C ASP A 127 0.86 -4.36 12.57
N TYR A 128 0.64 -5.62 12.26
CA TYR A 128 1.31 -6.29 11.15
C TYR A 128 0.65 -5.93 9.83
N ARG A 129 1.43 -5.36 8.94
CA ARG A 129 0.99 -5.03 7.59
C ARG A 129 1.26 -6.19 6.66
N PHE A 130 0.20 -6.77 6.16
CA PHE A 130 0.25 -7.86 5.19
C PHE A 130 0.04 -7.32 3.77
N CYS A 131 0.97 -7.61 2.87
CA CYS A 131 0.90 -7.18 1.47
C CYS A 131 0.94 -8.38 0.52
N ILE A 132 0.16 -8.29 -0.55
CA ILE A 132 0.16 -9.27 -1.63
C ILE A 132 0.30 -8.54 -2.98
N PRO A 133 1.21 -8.96 -3.87
CA PRO A 133 2.22 -9.99 -3.62
C PRO A 133 3.17 -9.58 -2.51
N SER A 134 3.68 -10.59 -1.79
CA SER A 134 4.64 -10.35 -0.73
C SER A 134 5.93 -9.79 -1.34
N MET A 135 6.59 -8.90 -0.61
CA MET A 135 7.84 -8.29 -1.09
C MET A 135 9.04 -9.25 -1.04
N VAL A 136 8.82 -10.50 -0.68
CA VAL A 136 9.88 -11.50 -0.42
C VAL A 136 9.94 -12.59 -1.49
N ASP A 137 9.02 -12.60 -2.45
CA ASP A 137 8.90 -13.65 -3.46
C ASP A 137 9.49 -13.25 -4.82
N GLU A 138 10.72 -12.76 -4.81
CA GLU A 138 11.55 -12.75 -6.03
C GLU A 138 13.01 -13.00 -5.70
#